data_0da42f49c4edc6669d4bab097b5d144d
#
_entry.id   0da42f49c4edc6669d4bab097b5d144d
#
_cell.length_a   1.000
_cell.length_b   1.000
_cell.length_c   1.000
_cell.angle_alpha   90.00
_cell.angle_beta   90.00
_cell.angle_gamma   90.00
#
_symmetry.space_group_name_H-M   'P 1'
#
loop_
_entity.id
_entity.type
_entity.pdbx_description
1 polymer ?
#
loop_
_entity_poly.entity_id
_entity_poly.type
_entity_poly.pdbx_seq_one_letter_code
_entity_poly.pdbx_strand_id
1 'polypeptide(L)'
;TLGDVGAAIQAVVEDAGYSVIRELVGHGVGFAPHEEPHVPNFGRRGQGAELEEGLVIAIEPMVNVGRRHIRTLADGWTVVTADGSLSAHFEHTVAVTPEGPRILTRRSGDRGSKEE
;
A
#
# COMPACT_ATOMS: atom_id res chain seq x y z
N THR A 1 -2.22 4.05 -13.34
CA THR A 1 -1.08 4.75 -12.73
C THR A 1 -0.94 4.43 -11.26
N LEU A 2 0.21 4.75 -10.67
CA LEU A 2 0.42 4.60 -9.22
C LEU A 2 -0.52 5.52 -8.41
N GLY A 3 -0.89 6.67 -8.96
CA GLY A 3 -1.92 7.53 -8.37
C GLY A 3 -3.30 6.90 -8.32
N ASP A 4 -3.65 6.07 -9.30
CA ASP A 4 -4.90 5.30 -9.29
C ASP A 4 -4.90 4.26 -8.16
N VAL A 5 -3.78 3.57 -7.97
CA VAL A 5 -3.61 2.62 -6.85
C VAL A 5 -3.78 3.33 -5.51
N GLY A 6 -3.07 4.43 -5.30
CA GLY A 6 -3.15 5.21 -4.07
C GLY A 6 -4.55 5.75 -3.81
N ALA A 7 -5.20 6.30 -4.83
CA ALA A 7 -6.56 6.83 -4.72
C ALA A 7 -7.58 5.73 -4.36
N ALA A 8 -7.45 4.55 -4.94
CA ALA A 8 -8.34 3.42 -4.65
C ALA A 8 -8.19 2.92 -3.21
N ILE A 9 -6.96 2.82 -2.71
CA ILE A 9 -6.69 2.44 -1.32
C ILE A 9 -7.25 3.50 -0.37
N GLN A 10 -6.95 4.75 -0.61
CA GLN A 10 -7.40 5.88 0.20
C GLN A 10 -8.94 5.92 0.30
N ALA A 11 -9.64 5.72 -0.80
CA ALA A 11 -11.09 5.72 -0.83
C ALA A 11 -11.69 4.63 0.06
N VAL A 12 -11.18 3.40 -0.04
CA VAL A 12 -11.64 2.26 0.80
C VAL A 12 -11.40 2.54 2.29
N VAL A 13 -10.23 3.05 2.63
CA VAL A 13 -9.84 3.32 4.02
C VAL A 13 -10.68 4.46 4.61
N GLU A 14 -10.81 5.57 3.91
CA GLU A 14 -11.55 6.74 4.37
C GLU A 14 -13.05 6.51 4.43
N ASP A 15 -13.62 5.76 3.48
CA ASP A 15 -15.04 5.37 3.51
C ASP A 15 -15.37 4.49 4.72
N ALA A 16 -14.40 3.73 5.22
CA ALA A 16 -14.55 2.96 6.46
C ALA A 16 -14.34 3.80 7.74
N GLY A 17 -14.02 5.08 7.61
CA GLY A 17 -13.79 5.99 8.73
C GLY A 17 -12.39 5.97 9.31
N TYR A 18 -11.41 5.41 8.58
CA TYR A 18 -10.02 5.30 9.01
C TYR A 18 -9.13 6.28 8.23
N SER A 19 -7.85 6.32 8.60
CA SER A 19 -6.87 7.20 7.98
C SER A 19 -5.68 6.42 7.43
N VAL A 20 -5.16 6.85 6.28
CA VAL A 20 -3.96 6.28 5.66
C VAL A 20 -2.72 7.03 6.14
N ILE A 21 -1.71 6.29 6.59
CA ILE A 21 -0.38 6.84 6.86
C ILE A 21 0.26 7.22 5.53
N ARG A 22 0.82 8.43 5.42
CA ARG A 22 1.39 8.98 4.20
C ARG A 22 2.90 8.88 4.10
N GLU A 23 3.60 8.90 5.24
CA GLU A 23 5.06 8.91 5.31
C GLU A 23 5.67 7.54 5.00
N LEU A 24 4.90 6.46 5.15
CA LEU A 24 5.30 5.09 4.88
C LEU A 24 4.53 4.59 3.65
N VAL A 25 5.26 4.15 2.65
CA VAL A 25 4.72 3.79 1.34
C VAL A 25 5.21 2.41 0.90
N GLY A 26 4.52 1.83 -0.06
CA GLY A 26 5.00 0.64 -0.75
C GLY A 26 6.16 0.95 -1.69
N HIS A 27 6.65 -0.06 -2.37
CA HIS A 27 7.87 0.04 -3.18
C HIS A 27 7.91 -1.00 -4.29
N GLY A 28 8.81 -0.78 -5.26
CA GLY A 28 9.17 -1.79 -6.23
C GLY A 28 9.89 -2.97 -5.57
N VAL A 29 9.79 -4.11 -6.21
CA VAL A 29 10.47 -5.36 -5.84
C VAL A 29 11.06 -5.97 -7.11
N GLY A 30 12.33 -6.36 -7.10
CA GLY A 30 12.96 -6.95 -8.25
C GLY A 30 14.33 -7.51 -7.90
N PHE A 31 15.39 -6.84 -8.33
CA PHE A 31 16.76 -7.19 -7.98
C PHE A 31 17.09 -6.95 -6.50
N ALA A 32 16.34 -6.04 -5.87
CA ALA A 32 16.41 -5.77 -4.44
C ALA A 32 15.03 -5.92 -3.80
N PRO A 33 14.96 -6.19 -2.49
CA PRO A 33 13.67 -6.26 -1.78
C PRO A 33 12.95 -4.91 -1.72
N HIS A 34 13.69 -3.81 -1.82
CA HIS A 34 13.16 -2.45 -1.89
C HIS A 34 13.86 -1.70 -3.02
N GLU A 35 13.10 -1.30 -4.02
CA GLU A 35 13.59 -0.51 -5.14
C GLU A 35 12.49 0.42 -5.67
N GLU A 36 12.84 1.30 -6.60
CA GLU A 36 11.86 2.15 -7.28
C GLU A 36 10.79 1.29 -8.03
N PRO A 37 9.55 1.80 -8.15
CA PRO A 37 9.08 3.11 -7.71
C PRO A 37 8.53 3.10 -6.27
N HIS A 38 8.33 4.30 -5.68
CA HIS A 38 7.51 4.45 -4.48
C HIS A 38 6.04 4.22 -4.82
N VAL A 39 5.32 3.53 -3.94
CA VAL A 39 3.91 3.17 -4.12
C VAL A 39 3.08 3.74 -2.96
N PRO A 40 2.66 4.99 -3.03
CA PRO A 40 1.85 5.61 -1.99
C PRO A 40 0.49 4.94 -1.84
N ASN A 41 -0.04 4.96 -0.63
CA ASN A 41 -1.38 4.45 -0.30
C ASN A 41 -2.46 5.54 -0.35
N PHE A 42 -2.13 6.65 -0.95
CA PHE A 42 -2.99 7.80 -1.21
C PHE A 42 -2.60 8.40 -2.56
N GLY A 43 -3.43 9.22 -3.13
CA GLY A 43 -3.07 9.87 -4.38
C GLY A 43 -4.24 10.38 -5.17
N ARG A 44 -3.96 10.76 -6.42
CA ARG A 44 -4.93 11.25 -7.38
C ARG A 44 -4.94 10.40 -8.63
N ARG A 45 -6.13 10.10 -9.12
CA ARG A 45 -6.32 9.35 -10.35
C ARG A 45 -5.59 9.99 -11.53
N GLY A 46 -4.98 9.15 -12.36
CA GLY A 46 -4.26 9.55 -13.56
C GLY A 46 -2.87 10.13 -13.31
N GLN A 47 -2.44 10.27 -12.06
CA GLN A 47 -1.13 10.81 -11.70
C GLN A 47 -0.12 9.72 -11.36
N GLY A 48 1.15 10.06 -11.47
CA GLY A 48 2.27 9.17 -11.18
C GLY A 48 2.63 8.27 -12.35
N ALA A 49 3.58 7.38 -12.13
CA ALA A 49 4.06 6.45 -13.14
C ALA A 49 2.97 5.46 -13.56
N GLU A 50 2.99 5.07 -14.83
CA GLU A 50 2.11 4.04 -15.36
C GLU A 50 2.51 2.65 -14.85
N LEU A 51 1.51 1.80 -14.66
CA LEU A 51 1.71 0.40 -14.32
C LEU A 51 2.03 -0.40 -15.59
N GLU A 52 3.30 -0.56 -15.88
CA GLU A 52 3.77 -1.29 -17.04
C GLU A 52 3.81 -2.79 -16.75
N GLU A 53 3.59 -3.59 -17.80
CA GLU A 53 3.75 -5.04 -17.74
C GLU A 53 5.15 -5.41 -17.25
N GLY A 54 5.23 -6.37 -16.34
CA GLY A 54 6.47 -6.83 -15.72
C GLY A 54 6.86 -6.07 -14.46
N LEU A 55 6.19 -4.97 -14.13
CA LEU A 55 6.39 -4.27 -12.86
C LEU A 55 5.92 -5.15 -11.70
N VAL A 56 6.76 -5.26 -10.68
CA VAL A 56 6.42 -5.94 -9.42
C VAL A 56 6.54 -4.95 -8.27
N ILE A 57 5.49 -4.81 -7.50
CA ILE A 57 5.41 -3.82 -6.41
C ILE A 57 4.89 -4.45 -5.12
N ALA A 58 5.34 -3.94 -3.99
CA ALA A 58 4.72 -4.17 -2.70
C ALA A 58 3.68 -3.07 -2.45
N ILE A 59 2.43 -3.48 -2.26
CA ILE A 59 1.34 -2.61 -1.83
C ILE A 59 1.13 -2.89 -0.35
N GLU A 60 1.42 -1.90 0.49
CA GLU A 60 1.52 -2.13 1.94
C GLU A 60 0.87 -1.00 2.77
N PRO A 61 -0.44 -0.80 2.65
CA PRO A 61 -1.11 0.23 3.40
C PRO A 61 -1.01 0.04 4.90
N MET A 62 -0.71 1.14 5.59
CA MET A 62 -0.78 1.27 7.04
C MET A 62 -1.92 2.19 7.38
N VAL A 63 -2.82 1.71 8.23
CA VAL A 63 -4.12 2.32 8.48
C VAL A 63 -4.29 2.60 9.97
N ASN A 64 -4.62 3.84 10.31
CA ASN A 64 -4.89 4.26 11.68
C ASN A 64 -6.40 4.38 11.92
N VAL A 65 -6.85 3.96 13.07
CA VAL A 65 -8.23 4.17 13.53
C VAL A 65 -8.51 5.67 13.71
N GLY A 66 -7.55 6.42 14.23
CA GLY A 66 -7.62 7.85 14.43
C GLY A 66 -7.04 8.66 13.27
N ARG A 67 -6.24 9.66 13.60
CA ARG A 67 -5.60 10.52 12.61
C ARG A 67 -4.40 9.84 11.95
N ARG A 68 -4.05 10.29 10.76
CA ARG A 68 -2.98 9.71 9.93
C ARG A 68 -1.57 9.93 10.46
N HIS A 69 -1.39 10.84 11.41
CA HIS A 69 -0.07 11.26 11.87
C HIS A 69 0.61 10.19 12.71
N ILE A 70 1.91 10.08 12.53
CA ILE A 70 2.80 9.14 13.21
C ILE A 70 3.97 9.88 13.86
N ARG A 71 4.66 9.21 14.76
CA ARG A 71 5.93 9.69 15.32
C ARG A 71 6.89 8.52 15.47
N THR A 72 8.16 8.81 15.34
CA THR A 72 9.24 7.86 15.59
C THR A 72 9.72 8.00 17.02
N LEU A 73 9.89 6.89 17.73
CA LEU A 73 10.37 6.88 19.10
C LEU A 73 11.87 7.19 19.21
N ALA A 74 12.36 7.35 20.43
CA ALA A 74 13.75 7.74 20.71
C ALA A 74 14.79 6.74 20.19
N ASP A 75 14.40 5.47 19.97
CA ASP A 75 15.27 4.46 19.35
C ASP A 75 15.56 4.71 17.86
N GLY A 76 14.88 5.69 17.24
CA GLY A 76 15.02 6.03 15.83
C GLY A 76 14.42 5.02 14.86
N TRP A 77 13.76 3.97 15.37
CA TRP A 77 13.24 2.85 14.59
C TRP A 77 11.75 2.62 14.78
N THR A 78 11.28 2.57 16.01
CA THR A 78 9.88 2.28 16.34
C THR A 78 8.98 3.44 15.94
N VAL A 79 7.97 3.14 15.12
CA VAL A 79 6.98 4.11 14.64
C VAL A 79 5.64 3.80 15.32
N VAL A 80 5.02 4.81 15.89
CA VAL A 80 3.72 4.72 16.56
C VAL A 80 2.75 5.78 16.04
N THR A 81 1.45 5.55 16.23
CA THR A 81 0.46 6.59 15.96
C THR A 81 0.67 7.79 16.89
N ALA A 82 0.54 9.00 16.35
CA ALA A 82 0.75 10.22 17.15
C ALA A 82 -0.33 10.43 18.21
N ASP A 83 -1.55 9.96 17.95
CA ASP A 83 -2.71 10.11 18.83
C ASP A 83 -3.00 8.89 19.73
N GLY A 84 -2.16 7.86 19.68
CA GLY A 84 -2.32 6.64 20.47
C GLY A 84 -3.40 5.69 19.94
N SER A 85 -4.03 5.98 18.81
CA SER A 85 -5.02 5.10 18.21
C SER A 85 -4.41 3.80 17.67
N LEU A 86 -5.24 2.77 17.49
CA LEU A 86 -4.82 1.51 16.90
C LEU A 86 -4.43 1.69 15.43
N SER A 87 -3.48 0.88 15.00
CA SER A 87 -3.02 0.83 13.61
C SER A 87 -2.88 -0.61 13.14
N ALA A 88 -3.05 -0.81 11.85
CA ALA A 88 -2.84 -2.09 11.19
C ALA A 88 -2.04 -1.91 9.90
N HIS A 89 -1.24 -2.92 9.56
CA HIS A 89 -0.42 -2.96 8.37
C HIS A 89 -0.69 -4.27 7.62
N PHE A 90 -1.00 -4.16 6.34
CA PHE A 90 -1.17 -5.30 5.44
C PHE A 90 -0.29 -5.09 4.21
N GLU A 91 0.27 -6.18 3.70
CA GLU A 91 1.17 -6.14 2.56
C GLU A 91 0.92 -7.31 1.62
N HIS A 92 0.88 -7.00 0.32
CA HIS A 92 0.97 -7.97 -0.74
C HIS A 92 1.99 -7.53 -1.79
N THR A 93 2.70 -8.50 -2.35
CA THR A 93 3.50 -8.30 -3.55
C THR A 93 2.63 -8.63 -4.77
N VAL A 94 2.57 -7.68 -5.70
CA VAL A 94 1.70 -7.75 -6.88
C VAL A 94 2.52 -7.57 -8.14
N ALA A 95 2.35 -8.47 -9.10
CA ALA A 95 2.92 -8.35 -10.43
C ALA A 95 1.88 -7.80 -11.42
N VAL A 96 2.31 -6.89 -12.26
CA VAL A 96 1.51 -6.40 -13.39
C VAL A 96 1.73 -7.34 -14.58
N THR A 97 0.67 -8.02 -15.01
CA THR A 97 0.74 -9.00 -16.10
C THR A 97 -0.21 -8.61 -17.23
N PRO A 98 -0.07 -9.21 -18.44
CA PRO A 98 -1.00 -8.97 -19.56
C PRO A 98 -2.44 -9.31 -19.22
N GLU A 99 -2.68 -10.25 -18.28
CA GLU A 99 -4.01 -10.67 -17.84
C GLU A 99 -4.52 -9.85 -16.64
N GLY A 100 -3.78 -8.84 -16.21
CA GLY A 100 -4.10 -8.00 -15.06
C GLY A 100 -3.18 -8.24 -13.86
N PRO A 101 -3.53 -7.71 -12.68
CA PRO A 101 -2.69 -7.84 -11.50
C PRO A 101 -2.70 -9.28 -10.97
N ARG A 102 -1.52 -9.76 -10.56
CA ARG A 102 -1.35 -11.07 -9.95
C ARG A 102 -0.77 -10.92 -8.56
N ILE A 103 -1.49 -11.36 -7.53
CA ILE A 103 -1.03 -11.35 -6.15
C ILE A 103 -0.12 -12.55 -5.92
N LEU A 104 1.16 -12.28 -5.67
CA LEU A 104 2.19 -13.32 -5.49
C LEU A 104 2.25 -13.88 -4.06
N THR A 105 1.75 -13.13 -3.09
CA THR A 105 1.81 -13.45 -1.65
C THR A 105 0.45 -13.84 -1.07
N ARG A 106 -0.47 -14.31 -1.90
CA ARG A 106 -1.78 -14.80 -1.46
C ARG A 106 -1.62 -16.04 -0.58
N ARG A 107 -2.31 -16.05 0.57
CA ARG A 107 -2.37 -17.23 1.44
C ARG A 107 -3.49 -18.17 0.98
N SER A 108 -3.31 -19.49 1.24
CA SER A 108 -4.39 -20.45 1.04
C SER A 108 -5.55 -20.12 1.97
N GLY A 109 -6.74 -19.93 1.42
CA GLY A 109 -7.94 -19.53 2.15
C GLY A 109 -8.27 -18.04 2.08
N ASP A 110 -7.38 -17.19 1.55
CA ASP A 110 -7.75 -15.83 1.19
C ASP A 110 -8.86 -15.90 0.13
N ARG A 111 -10.01 -15.27 0.42
CA ARG A 111 -11.08 -15.19 -0.56
C ARG A 111 -10.60 -14.36 -1.73
N GLY A 112 -10.24 -15.05 -2.80
CA GLY A 112 -10.00 -14.38 -4.06
C GLY A 112 -11.28 -13.67 -4.50
N SER A 113 -11.16 -12.43 -4.96
CA SER A 113 -12.08 -11.98 -5.99
C SER A 113 -12.08 -13.08 -7.05
N LYS A 114 -13.27 -13.59 -7.39
CA LYS A 114 -13.42 -14.60 -8.43
C LYS A 114 -12.59 -14.17 -9.63
N GLU A 115 -11.74 -15.06 -10.08
CA GLU A 115 -11.21 -14.98 -11.44
C GLU A 115 -12.44 -15.00 -12.36
N GLU A 116 -12.82 -13.84 -12.84
CA GLU A 116 -13.63 -13.69 -14.02
C GLU A 116 -12.75 -13.33 -15.18
#